data_f428aaa4c4c45d9424a15b5e5590f032
#
_entry.id   f428aaa4c4c45d9424a15b5e5590f032
#
_cell.length_a   1.000
_cell.length_b   1.000
_cell.length_c   1.000
_cell.angle_alpha   90.00
_cell.angle_beta   90.00
_cell.angle_gamma   90.00
#
_symmetry.space_group_name_H-M   'P 1'
#
loop_
_entity.id
_entity.type
_entity.pdbx_description
1 polymer ?
#
loop_
_entity_poly.entity_id
_entity_poly.type
_entity_poly.pdbx_seq_one_letter_code
_entity_poly.pdbx_strand_id
1 'polypeptide(L)'
;MQKSFLQNWRKNILDKYKVKVNPRAIRELDDIYEYIANEKLVPEIAKGQVDRIKKAILDLDTFPQSHQERNEGRYAGKAYRQLLIDNYIAIFRIDEPHKIVYVVTIQYQGRNL
;
A
#
# COMPACT_ATOMS: atom_id res chain seq x y z
N MET A 1 34.90 5.19 -11.61
CA MET A 1 34.10 6.38 -11.28
C MET A 1 32.66 6.26 -11.70
N GLN A 2 32.41 6.04 -12.98
CA GLN A 2 31.03 5.82 -13.43
C GLN A 2 30.41 4.63 -12.76
N LYS A 3 31.19 3.58 -12.59
CA LYS A 3 30.73 2.36 -11.95
C LYS A 3 30.25 2.65 -10.53
N SER A 4 30.99 3.45 -9.80
CA SER A 4 30.64 3.83 -8.43
C SER A 4 29.39 4.68 -8.39
N PHE A 5 29.29 5.64 -9.31
CA PHE A 5 28.11 6.49 -9.41
C PHE A 5 26.86 5.67 -9.75
N LEU A 6 26.98 4.78 -10.71
CA LEU A 6 25.85 3.93 -11.10
C LEU A 6 25.43 3.00 -9.99
N GLN A 7 26.37 2.47 -9.22
CA GLN A 7 26.05 1.62 -8.08
C GLN A 7 25.32 2.39 -7.00
N ASN A 8 25.75 3.60 -6.70
CA ASN A 8 25.07 4.44 -5.69
C ASN A 8 23.68 4.82 -6.15
N TRP A 9 23.55 5.20 -7.41
CA TRP A 9 22.25 5.54 -7.97
C TRP A 9 21.30 4.35 -7.91
N ARG A 10 21.80 3.18 -8.33
CA ARG A 10 21.02 1.97 -8.32
C ARG A 10 20.62 1.57 -6.91
N LYS A 11 21.51 1.71 -5.95
CA LYS A 11 21.22 1.42 -4.57
C LYS A 11 20.10 2.31 -4.04
N ASN A 12 20.14 3.60 -4.34
CA ASN A 12 19.10 4.53 -3.90
C ASN A 12 17.75 4.21 -4.51
N ILE A 13 17.74 3.84 -5.79
CA ILE A 13 16.50 3.53 -6.51
C ILE A 13 15.96 2.16 -6.13
N LEU A 14 16.86 1.18 -6.01
CA LEU A 14 16.50 -0.21 -5.77
C LEU A 14 16.56 -0.60 -4.29
N ASP A 15 16.87 0.36 -3.43
CA ASP A 15 16.89 0.11 -1.99
C ASP A 15 15.49 -0.28 -1.55
N LYS A 16 15.37 -1.48 -1.04
CA LYS A 16 14.06 -2.05 -0.76
C LYS A 16 13.69 -1.88 0.69
N TYR A 17 12.43 -1.56 0.88
CA TYR A 17 11.81 -1.52 2.19
C TYR A 17 11.14 -2.86 2.45
N LYS A 18 11.07 -3.24 3.72
CA LYS A 18 10.23 -4.34 4.12
C LYS A 18 8.80 -3.82 4.22
N VAL A 19 7.85 -4.53 3.64
CA VAL A 19 6.44 -4.14 3.69
C VAL A 19 5.74 -5.02 4.72
N LYS A 20 5.12 -4.40 5.71
CA LYS A 20 4.33 -5.09 6.73
C LYS A 20 2.90 -4.60 6.65
N VAL A 21 1.97 -5.53 6.64
CA VAL A 21 0.55 -5.23 6.61
C VAL A 21 -0.01 -5.48 8.00
N ASN A 22 -0.55 -4.43 8.63
CA ASN A 22 -1.07 -4.56 9.99
C ASN A 22 -2.27 -5.52 10.02
N PRO A 23 -2.51 -6.20 11.14
CA PRO A 23 -3.62 -7.16 11.24
C PRO A 23 -4.97 -6.56 10.84
N ARG A 24 -5.22 -5.32 11.19
CA ARG A 24 -6.44 -4.63 10.77
C ARG A 24 -6.58 -4.59 9.25
N ALA A 25 -5.49 -4.22 8.56
CA ALA A 25 -5.51 -4.13 7.10
C ALA A 25 -5.69 -5.49 6.45
N ILE A 26 -5.10 -6.54 7.05
CA ILE A 26 -5.30 -7.91 6.57
C ILE A 26 -6.77 -8.30 6.67
N ARG A 27 -7.41 -8.02 7.81
CA ARG A 27 -8.82 -8.31 7.99
C ARG A 27 -9.69 -7.53 7.00
N GLU A 28 -9.33 -6.28 6.77
CA GLU A 28 -10.06 -5.45 5.81
C GLU A 28 -9.94 -6.00 4.39
N LEU A 29 -8.78 -6.52 4.02
CA LEU A 29 -8.58 -7.13 2.72
C LEU A 29 -9.44 -8.39 2.57
N ASP A 30 -9.51 -9.20 3.62
CA ASP A 30 -10.39 -10.37 3.64
C ASP A 30 -11.86 -9.96 3.51
N ASP A 31 -12.25 -8.89 4.18
CA ASP A 31 -13.63 -8.37 4.10
C ASP A 31 -13.96 -7.90 2.69
N ILE A 32 -13.01 -7.27 2.01
CA ILE A 32 -13.19 -6.86 0.62
C ILE A 32 -13.42 -8.08 -0.27
N TYR A 33 -12.62 -9.13 -0.08
CA TYR A 33 -12.81 -10.37 -0.83
C TYR A 33 -14.19 -10.96 -0.60
N GLU A 34 -14.57 -11.11 0.67
CA GLU A 34 -15.87 -11.69 1.04
C GLU A 34 -17.02 -10.87 0.47
N TYR A 35 -16.95 -9.56 0.55
CA TYR A 35 -18.00 -8.70 0.02
C TYR A 35 -18.17 -8.91 -1.48
N ILE A 36 -17.09 -8.88 -2.25
CA ILE A 36 -17.18 -9.01 -3.71
C ILE A 36 -17.63 -10.42 -4.09
N ALA A 37 -17.05 -11.44 -3.45
CA ALA A 37 -17.36 -12.82 -3.77
C ALA A 37 -18.81 -13.17 -3.48
N ASN A 38 -19.33 -12.70 -2.36
CA ASN A 38 -20.67 -13.06 -1.89
C ASN A 38 -21.76 -12.13 -2.45
N GLU A 39 -21.51 -10.82 -2.45
CA GLU A 39 -22.49 -9.83 -2.90
C GLU A 39 -22.61 -9.80 -4.41
N LYS A 40 -21.51 -9.95 -5.12
CA LYS A 40 -21.48 -9.92 -6.58
C LYS A 40 -21.58 -11.32 -7.20
N LEU A 41 -21.43 -12.37 -6.38
CA LEU A 41 -21.51 -13.76 -6.81
C LEU A 41 -20.51 -14.10 -7.92
N VAL A 42 -19.36 -13.44 -7.94
CA VAL A 42 -18.33 -13.66 -8.96
C VAL A 42 -16.97 -13.76 -8.26
N PRO A 43 -16.62 -14.96 -7.74
CA PRO A 43 -15.36 -15.14 -7.00
C PRO A 43 -14.11 -14.77 -7.79
N GLU A 44 -14.10 -14.97 -9.11
CA GLU A 44 -12.95 -14.61 -9.92
C GLU A 44 -12.70 -13.10 -9.92
N ILE A 45 -13.76 -12.30 -9.90
CA ILE A 45 -13.62 -10.85 -9.82
C ILE A 45 -13.07 -10.46 -8.44
N ALA A 46 -13.56 -11.11 -7.38
CA ALA A 46 -13.05 -10.87 -6.03
C ALA A 46 -11.56 -11.17 -5.95
N LYS A 47 -11.13 -12.31 -6.48
CA LYS A 47 -9.74 -12.71 -6.48
C LYS A 47 -8.88 -11.71 -7.26
N GLY A 48 -9.32 -11.31 -8.45
CA GLY A 48 -8.59 -10.35 -9.26
C GLY A 48 -8.42 -9.00 -8.58
N GLN A 49 -9.48 -8.51 -7.92
CA GLN A 49 -9.41 -7.24 -7.21
C GLN A 49 -8.42 -7.32 -6.05
N VAL A 50 -8.50 -8.37 -5.26
CA VAL A 50 -7.61 -8.55 -4.11
C VAL A 50 -6.16 -8.74 -4.56
N ASP A 51 -5.95 -9.48 -5.65
CA ASP A 51 -4.61 -9.68 -6.20
C ASP A 51 -3.98 -8.35 -6.64
N ARG A 52 -4.76 -7.45 -7.26
CA ARG A 52 -4.26 -6.14 -7.66
C ARG A 52 -3.89 -5.29 -6.44
N ILE A 53 -4.70 -5.34 -5.39
CA ILE A 53 -4.39 -4.63 -4.14
C ILE A 53 -3.10 -5.17 -3.53
N LYS A 54 -2.97 -6.49 -3.45
CA LYS A 54 -1.77 -7.13 -2.90
C LYS A 54 -0.52 -6.74 -3.68
N LYS A 55 -0.60 -6.77 -5.01
CA LYS A 55 0.54 -6.41 -5.84
C LYS A 55 0.95 -4.97 -5.62
N ALA A 56 0.00 -4.05 -5.59
CA ALA A 56 0.28 -2.64 -5.37
C ALA A 56 0.92 -2.41 -4.00
N ILE A 57 0.46 -3.12 -2.98
CA ILE A 57 1.04 -3.04 -1.64
C ILE A 57 2.48 -3.56 -1.63
N LEU A 58 2.72 -4.69 -2.27
CA LEU A 58 4.08 -5.25 -2.33
C LEU A 58 5.04 -4.34 -3.10
N ASP A 59 4.54 -3.60 -4.07
CA ASP A 59 5.36 -2.65 -4.82
C ASP A 59 5.78 -1.44 -3.98
N LEU A 60 5.24 -1.26 -2.79
CA LEU A 60 5.69 -0.23 -1.85
C LEU A 60 7.10 -0.50 -1.32
N ASP A 61 7.66 -1.66 -1.61
CA ASP A 61 9.05 -1.98 -1.24
C ASP A 61 10.06 -1.09 -1.98
N THR A 62 9.64 -0.41 -3.04
CA THR A 62 10.49 0.46 -3.85
C THR A 62 9.86 1.85 -3.92
N PHE A 63 10.60 2.87 -3.50
CA PHE A 63 10.17 4.28 -3.54
C PHE A 63 8.79 4.53 -2.93
N PRO A 64 8.56 4.08 -1.69
CA PRO A 64 7.26 4.36 -1.06
C PRO A 64 7.02 5.86 -0.87
N GLN A 65 8.08 6.67 -0.83
CA GLN A 65 7.99 8.12 -0.69
C GLN A 65 7.37 8.81 -1.90
N SER A 66 7.27 8.12 -3.05
CA SER A 66 6.69 8.72 -4.25
C SER A 66 5.19 8.91 -4.15
N HIS A 67 4.54 8.29 -3.17
CA HIS A 67 3.10 8.39 -3.00
C HIS A 67 2.73 9.62 -2.19
N GLN A 68 1.55 10.16 -2.47
CA GLN A 68 1.08 11.40 -1.87
C GLN A 68 0.80 11.23 -0.38
N GLU A 69 1.12 12.25 0.39
CA GLU A 69 0.73 12.28 1.80
C GLU A 69 -0.79 12.39 1.93
N ARG A 70 -1.32 11.82 2.99
CA ARG A 70 -2.75 11.91 3.29
C ARG A 70 -3.04 13.28 3.91
N ASN A 71 -3.91 14.05 3.25
CA ASN A 71 -4.19 15.43 3.64
C ASN A 71 -5.54 15.60 4.33
N GLU A 72 -6.32 14.56 4.45
CA GLU A 72 -7.66 14.66 5.01
C GLU A 72 -8.01 13.46 5.87
N GLY A 73 -8.99 13.64 6.73
CA GLY A 73 -9.45 12.58 7.63
C GLY A 73 -8.52 12.37 8.81
N ARG A 74 -8.68 11.23 9.48
CA ARG A 74 -7.95 10.94 10.72
C ARG A 74 -6.45 10.78 10.53
N TYR A 75 -6.01 10.49 9.33
CA TYR A 75 -4.59 10.26 9.05
C TYR A 75 -3.89 11.51 8.52
N ALA A 76 -4.59 12.63 8.37
CA ALA A 76 -4.02 13.87 7.87
C ALA A 76 -3.01 14.47 8.86
N GLY A 77 -1.93 15.04 8.31
CA GLY A 77 -0.95 15.75 9.13
C GLY A 77 -0.08 14.89 10.02
N LYS A 78 -0.06 13.57 9.79
CA LYS A 78 0.67 12.62 10.64
C LYS A 78 1.68 11.81 9.84
N ALA A 79 2.10 12.33 8.69
CA ALA A 79 3.08 11.68 7.82
C ALA A 79 2.60 10.35 7.24
N TYR A 80 1.31 10.11 7.22
CA TYR A 80 0.76 8.96 6.49
C TYR A 80 0.64 9.28 5.01
N ARG A 81 0.84 8.26 4.19
CA ARG A 81 0.72 8.36 2.74
C ARG A 81 -0.40 7.46 2.26
N GLN A 82 -0.86 7.71 1.04
CA GLN A 82 -1.97 6.96 0.46
C GLN A 82 -1.55 6.30 -0.84
N LEU A 83 -2.07 5.09 -1.05
CA LEU A 83 -1.91 4.33 -2.27
C LEU A 83 -3.31 4.02 -2.81
N LEU A 84 -3.59 4.50 -4.02
CA LEU A 84 -4.90 4.31 -4.64
C LEU A 84 -4.84 3.10 -5.56
N ILE A 85 -5.73 2.15 -5.36
CA ILE A 85 -5.84 0.95 -6.19
C ILE A 85 -7.31 0.79 -6.59
N ASP A 86 -7.64 1.11 -7.84
CA ASP A 86 -9.01 1.08 -8.34
C ASP A 86 -9.89 1.93 -7.42
N ASN A 87 -10.94 1.38 -6.84
CA ASN A 87 -11.83 2.10 -5.94
C ASN A 87 -11.43 1.97 -4.47
N TYR A 88 -10.21 1.50 -4.21
CA TYR A 88 -9.72 1.26 -2.85
C TYR A 88 -8.54 2.14 -2.53
N ILE A 89 -8.32 2.35 -1.25
CA ILE A 89 -7.21 3.14 -0.76
C ILE A 89 -6.51 2.37 0.35
N ALA A 90 -5.18 2.32 0.28
CA ALA A 90 -4.35 1.81 1.37
C ALA A 90 -3.63 3.00 1.99
N ILE A 91 -3.70 3.10 3.30
CA ILE A 91 -2.99 4.12 4.06
C ILE A 91 -1.77 3.46 4.70
N PHE A 92 -0.61 4.08 4.55
CA PHE A 92 0.62 3.52 5.08
C PHE A 92 1.52 4.61 5.63
N ARG A 93 2.48 4.21 6.46
CA ARG A 93 3.54 5.08 6.93
C ARG A 93 4.89 4.43 6.69
N ILE A 94 5.92 5.24 6.64
CA ILE A 94 7.28 4.77 6.36
C ILE A 94 8.12 4.99 7.61
N ASP A 95 8.77 3.91 8.05
CA ASP A 95 9.77 3.95 9.10
C ASP A 95 11.13 3.97 8.40
N GLU A 96 11.65 5.18 8.16
CA GLU A 96 12.88 5.37 7.41
C GLU A 96 14.09 4.73 8.09
N PRO A 97 14.30 4.92 9.41
CA PRO A 97 15.47 4.31 10.06
C PRO A 97 15.53 2.80 9.92
N HIS A 98 14.39 2.12 9.92
CA HIS A 98 14.32 0.67 9.85
C HIS A 98 13.98 0.16 8.45
N LYS A 99 13.71 1.07 7.51
CA LYS A 99 13.34 0.71 6.14
C LYS A 99 12.14 -0.23 6.10
N ILE A 100 11.08 0.16 6.80
CA ILE A 100 9.84 -0.59 6.88
C ILE A 100 8.67 0.30 6.46
N VAL A 101 7.79 -0.27 5.63
CA VAL A 101 6.51 0.35 5.29
C VAL A 101 5.43 -0.40 6.06
N TYR A 102 4.62 0.32 6.81
CA TYR A 102 3.51 -0.25 7.56
C TYR A 102 2.19 0.15 6.90
N VAL A 103 1.48 -0.81 6.35
CA VAL A 103 0.14 -0.59 5.82
C VAL A 103 -0.84 -0.73 6.97
N VAL A 104 -1.52 0.37 7.31
CA VAL A 104 -2.33 0.43 8.52
C VAL A 104 -3.81 0.18 8.26
N THR A 105 -4.31 0.51 7.06
CA THR A 105 -5.71 0.26 6.72
C THR A 105 -5.87 0.17 5.21
N ILE A 106 -6.86 -0.62 4.77
CA ILE A 106 -7.24 -0.76 3.36
C ILE A 106 -8.77 -0.62 3.32
N GLN A 107 -9.27 0.37 2.59
CA GLN A 107 -10.70 0.66 2.59
C GLN A 107 -11.18 1.10 1.21
N TYR A 108 -12.48 1.02 1.01
CA TYR A 108 -13.15 1.57 -0.16
C TYR A 108 -13.04 3.09 -0.10
N GLN A 109 -12.72 3.73 -1.22
CA GLN A 109 -12.45 5.17 -1.25
C GLN A 109 -13.66 6.02 -0.84
N GLY A 110 -14.87 5.50 -1.00
CA GLY A 110 -16.07 6.23 -0.61
C GLY A 110 -16.27 6.35 0.90
N ARG A 111 -15.45 5.67 1.70
CA ARG A 111 -15.59 5.74 3.15
C ARG A 111 -14.92 6.99 3.71
N ASN A 112 -15.49 7.45 4.82
CA ASN A 112 -14.93 8.61 5.52
C ASN A 112 -13.79 8.13 6.42
N LEU A 113 -12.59 8.46 6.00
CA LEU A 113 -11.36 8.07 6.72
C LEU A 113 -10.85 9.16 7.64
#